data_7c5b3a3b666e3e7535badae08e8a48dd
#
_entry.id   7c5b3a3b666e3e7535badae08e8a48dd
#
_cell.length_a   1.000
_cell.length_b   1.000
_cell.length_c   1.000
_cell.angle_alpha   90.00
_cell.angle_beta   90.00
_cell.angle_gamma   90.00
#
_symmetry.space_group_name_H-M   'P 1'
#
loop_
_entity.id
_entity.type
_entity.pdbx_description
1 polymer ?
#
loop_
_entity_poly.entity_id
_entity_poly.type
_entity_poly.pdbx_seq_one_letter_code
_entity_poly.pdbx_strand_id
1 'polypeptide(L)'
;IVLLFLFLYMPRLTAQADSPPFRVMCWNVENLFDTHHDSLKNDYEFLPDALRHWNYQRYKKKLVNIARVITAVGEWVPPVLVGLCEVENDNVMRDLTRYSPLKEQGYRYVITHSPDERGIDVALLYQRDRFKLLSHRSIPTGTFRPQNRPTRDILHVCGLLATGDSLDVLVVHLPSRSSGAKVSEPYRMLVAGKIRSIADSLLTTRLHPQLILSLIHI
;
A
#
# COMPACT_ATOMS: atom_id res chain seq x y z
N ILE A 1 32.38 2.30 67.95
CA ILE A 1 32.32 1.78 66.54
C ILE A 1 31.13 2.50 65.90
N VAL A 2 31.42 3.49 65.05
CA VAL A 2 30.39 4.20 64.26
C VAL A 2 30.31 3.53 62.88
N LEU A 3 29.19 2.84 62.59
CA LEU A 3 28.91 2.33 61.24
C LEU A 3 28.36 3.46 60.36
N LEU A 4 29.14 3.87 59.35
CA LEU A 4 28.74 4.83 58.35
C LEU A 4 28.05 4.06 57.21
N PHE A 5 26.71 4.19 57.07
CA PHE A 5 25.97 3.69 55.94
C PHE A 5 26.07 4.65 54.76
N LEU A 6 26.88 4.34 53.76
CA LEU A 6 26.95 5.11 52.52
C LEU A 6 25.80 4.63 51.62
N PHE A 7 24.74 5.43 51.50
CA PHE A 7 23.69 5.22 50.46
C PHE A 7 24.24 5.70 49.11
N LEU A 8 24.67 4.77 48.29
CA LEU A 8 24.96 5.06 46.88
C LEU A 8 23.65 5.28 46.12
N TYR A 9 23.38 6.55 45.84
CA TYR A 9 22.29 6.96 44.98
C TYR A 9 22.70 6.64 43.53
N MET A 10 22.28 5.46 43.01
CA MET A 10 22.40 5.16 41.59
C MET A 10 21.26 5.87 40.83
N PRO A 11 21.56 6.88 40.01
CA PRO A 11 20.53 7.41 39.11
C PRO A 11 20.07 6.26 38.20
N ARG A 12 18.77 5.94 38.23
CA ARG A 12 18.16 5.06 37.23
C ARG A 12 18.30 5.77 35.89
N LEU A 13 19.30 5.39 35.09
CA LEU A 13 19.25 5.66 33.66
C LEU A 13 18.04 4.89 33.11
N THR A 14 16.91 5.56 33.03
CA THR A 14 15.82 5.10 32.16
C THR A 14 16.33 5.29 30.74
N ALA A 15 16.89 4.24 30.16
CA ALA A 15 17.05 4.17 28.73
C ALA A 15 15.63 4.32 28.16
N GLN A 16 15.33 5.48 27.63
CA GLN A 16 14.12 5.69 26.86
C GLN A 16 14.30 4.76 25.66
N ALA A 17 13.61 3.64 25.65
CA ALA A 17 13.63 2.73 24.52
C ALA A 17 13.05 3.53 23.35
N ASP A 18 13.92 3.94 22.44
CA ASP A 18 13.52 4.63 21.22
C ASP A 18 12.50 3.74 20.51
N SER A 19 11.27 4.23 20.41
CA SER A 19 10.23 3.51 19.69
C SER A 19 10.71 3.26 18.26
N PRO A 20 10.58 2.04 17.74
CA PRO A 20 11.06 1.75 16.41
C PRO A 20 10.43 2.69 15.37
N PRO A 21 11.17 3.14 14.35
CA PRO A 21 10.70 4.14 13.40
C PRO A 21 9.41 3.71 12.70
N PHE A 22 8.50 4.65 12.47
CA PHE A 22 7.29 4.43 11.68
C PHE A 22 7.64 4.57 10.20
N ARG A 23 7.98 3.46 9.54
CA ARG A 23 8.35 3.46 8.12
C ARG A 23 7.12 3.26 7.24
N VAL A 24 7.07 4.04 6.16
CA VAL A 24 6.06 3.90 5.11
C VAL A 24 6.79 3.68 3.78
N MET A 25 6.32 2.72 3.02
CA MET A 25 6.81 2.40 1.68
C MET A 25 5.69 2.57 0.66
N CYS A 26 6.03 3.06 -0.53
CA CYS A 26 5.12 3.15 -1.67
C CYS A 26 5.82 2.55 -2.88
N TRP A 27 5.18 1.58 -3.57
CA TRP A 27 5.82 0.87 -4.67
C TRP A 27 4.84 0.40 -5.74
N ASN A 28 5.21 0.60 -7.01
CA ASN A 28 4.55 -0.05 -8.13
C ASN A 28 5.25 -1.40 -8.38
N VAL A 29 4.55 -2.49 -8.16
CA VAL A 29 5.09 -3.85 -8.31
C VAL A 29 5.06 -4.35 -9.75
N GLU A 30 4.68 -3.50 -10.72
CA GLU A 30 4.74 -3.79 -12.16
C GLU A 30 3.96 -5.05 -12.56
N ASN A 31 2.62 -4.99 -12.46
CA ASN A 31 1.72 -6.06 -12.89
C ASN A 31 1.92 -7.37 -12.11
N LEU A 32 1.54 -7.39 -10.84
CA LEU A 32 1.47 -8.60 -10.05
C LEU A 32 0.17 -9.33 -10.34
N PHE A 33 0.20 -10.21 -11.34
CA PHE A 33 -0.89 -11.10 -11.72
C PHE A 33 -0.63 -12.52 -11.22
N ASP A 34 -1.69 -13.27 -10.94
CA ASP A 34 -1.59 -14.72 -10.82
C ASP A 34 -1.52 -15.39 -12.22
N THR A 35 -1.82 -16.66 -12.34
CA THR A 35 -1.72 -17.39 -13.62
C THR A 35 -3.08 -17.87 -14.12
N HIS A 36 -4.17 -17.34 -13.56
CA HIS A 36 -5.55 -17.70 -13.89
C HIS A 36 -6.24 -16.51 -14.56
N HIS A 37 -6.99 -16.80 -15.61
CA HIS A 37 -7.73 -15.78 -16.33
C HIS A 37 -8.96 -15.33 -15.56
N ASP A 38 -9.09 -14.00 -15.40
CA ASP A 38 -10.34 -13.36 -14.97
C ASP A 38 -11.18 -13.02 -16.22
N SER A 39 -12.30 -13.74 -16.39
CA SER A 39 -13.19 -13.58 -17.54
C SER A 39 -13.77 -12.16 -17.71
N LEU A 40 -13.70 -11.32 -16.67
CA LEU A 40 -14.16 -9.93 -16.70
C LEU A 40 -13.05 -8.93 -17.03
N LYS A 41 -11.81 -9.39 -17.21
CA LYS A 41 -10.62 -8.55 -17.38
C LYS A 41 -9.82 -8.91 -18.62
N ASN A 42 -9.03 -7.97 -19.08
CA ASN A 42 -8.09 -8.16 -20.17
C ASN A 42 -6.69 -8.45 -19.63
N ASP A 43 -6.54 -9.63 -19.05
CA ASP A 43 -5.31 -10.13 -18.41
C ASP A 43 -4.57 -11.18 -19.26
N TYR A 44 -5.00 -11.39 -20.51
CA TYR A 44 -4.50 -12.45 -21.39
C TYR A 44 -2.97 -12.49 -21.53
N GLU A 45 -2.28 -11.34 -21.39
CA GLU A 45 -0.82 -11.30 -21.44
C GLU A 45 -0.14 -12.03 -20.28
N PHE A 46 -0.88 -12.25 -19.18
CA PHE A 46 -0.36 -12.83 -17.93
C PHE A 46 -0.80 -14.29 -17.75
N LEU A 47 -1.02 -15.00 -18.85
CA LEU A 47 -1.32 -16.43 -18.86
C LEU A 47 -0.12 -17.26 -19.27
N PRO A 48 -0.05 -18.54 -18.87
CA PRO A 48 1.07 -19.43 -19.20
C PRO A 48 1.32 -19.59 -20.72
N ASP A 49 0.25 -19.63 -21.50
CA ASP A 49 0.29 -19.83 -22.95
C ASP A 49 0.40 -18.51 -23.75
N ALA A 50 0.40 -17.37 -23.05
CA ALA A 50 0.54 -16.06 -23.67
C ALA A 50 2.00 -15.74 -24.04
N LEU A 51 2.21 -14.68 -24.82
CA LEU A 51 3.54 -14.24 -25.28
C LEU A 51 4.54 -14.02 -24.14
N ARG A 52 4.08 -13.60 -22.97
CA ARG A 52 4.93 -13.41 -21.78
C ARG A 52 5.30 -14.73 -21.10
N HIS A 53 4.66 -15.83 -21.45
CA HIS A 53 4.82 -17.12 -20.77
C HIS A 53 4.78 -16.98 -19.24
N TRP A 54 3.73 -16.29 -18.75
CA TRP A 54 3.57 -15.98 -17.34
C TRP A 54 3.07 -17.21 -16.59
N ASN A 55 3.99 -18.05 -16.15
CA ASN A 55 3.68 -19.31 -15.48
C ASN A 55 3.88 -19.21 -13.95
N TYR A 56 3.45 -20.24 -13.24
CA TYR A 56 3.52 -20.31 -11.78
C TYR A 56 4.92 -20.08 -11.22
N GLN A 57 5.98 -20.54 -11.87
CA GLN A 57 7.36 -20.33 -11.39
C GLN A 57 7.75 -18.84 -11.45
N ARG A 58 7.39 -18.14 -12.51
CA ARG A 58 7.62 -16.69 -12.64
C ARG A 58 6.80 -15.91 -11.64
N TYR A 59 5.53 -16.27 -11.47
CA TYR A 59 4.66 -15.68 -10.46
C TYR A 59 5.25 -15.84 -9.05
N LYS A 60 5.59 -17.06 -8.66
CA LYS A 60 6.20 -17.35 -7.35
C LYS A 60 7.51 -16.59 -7.15
N LYS A 61 8.38 -16.55 -8.18
CA LYS A 61 9.63 -15.77 -8.13
C LYS A 61 9.36 -14.30 -7.89
N LYS A 62 8.34 -13.73 -8.53
CA LYS A 62 7.93 -12.32 -8.35
C LYS A 62 7.45 -12.06 -6.93
N LEU A 63 6.60 -12.91 -6.35
CA LEU A 63 6.17 -12.81 -4.95
C LEU A 63 7.37 -12.79 -3.99
N VAL A 64 8.33 -13.69 -4.20
CA VAL A 64 9.55 -13.76 -3.38
C VAL A 64 10.39 -12.49 -3.53
N ASN A 65 10.52 -11.95 -4.74
CA ASN A 65 11.29 -10.72 -4.98
C ASN A 65 10.61 -9.51 -4.33
N ILE A 66 9.29 -9.40 -4.43
CA ILE A 66 8.52 -8.33 -3.75
C ILE A 66 8.73 -8.43 -2.24
N ALA A 67 8.61 -9.62 -1.68
CA ALA A 67 8.84 -9.84 -0.26
C ALA A 67 10.25 -9.42 0.18
N ARG A 68 11.28 -9.76 -0.60
CA ARG A 68 12.67 -9.39 -0.33
C ARG A 68 12.88 -7.87 -0.32
N VAL A 69 12.29 -7.17 -1.29
CA VAL A 69 12.41 -5.70 -1.37
C VAL A 69 11.74 -5.05 -0.16
N ILE A 70 10.52 -5.46 0.20
CA ILE A 70 9.82 -4.94 1.38
C ILE A 70 10.64 -5.19 2.65
N THR A 71 11.19 -6.39 2.80
CA THR A 71 12.05 -6.75 3.93
C THR A 71 13.32 -5.89 3.96
N ALA A 72 13.98 -5.69 2.81
CA ALA A 72 15.22 -4.91 2.73
C ALA A 72 14.99 -3.42 3.07
N VAL A 73 13.87 -2.84 2.65
CA VAL A 73 13.48 -1.46 3.02
C VAL A 73 13.25 -1.34 4.52
N GLY A 74 12.75 -2.40 5.14
CA GLY A 74 12.51 -2.47 6.59
C GLY A 74 13.78 -2.54 7.42
N GLU A 75 14.89 -3.06 6.85
CA GLU A 75 16.10 -3.40 7.62
C GLU A 75 15.76 -4.36 8.77
N TRP A 76 15.90 -3.88 10.04
CA TRP A 76 15.59 -4.65 11.24
C TRP A 76 14.11 -4.58 11.67
N VAL A 77 13.36 -3.60 11.17
CA VAL A 77 11.95 -3.38 11.52
C VAL A 77 11.13 -3.22 10.23
N PRO A 78 10.18 -4.12 9.96
CA PRO A 78 9.36 -4.03 8.75
C PRO A 78 8.66 -2.67 8.62
N PRO A 79 8.47 -2.13 7.39
CA PRO A 79 7.64 -0.96 7.19
C PRO A 79 6.24 -1.17 7.77
N VAL A 80 5.73 -0.19 8.50
CA VAL A 80 4.41 -0.29 9.12
C VAL A 80 3.31 -0.31 8.06
N LEU A 81 3.50 0.49 7.01
CA LEU A 81 2.58 0.61 5.89
C LEU A 81 3.33 0.44 4.58
N VAL A 82 2.76 -0.35 3.65
CA VAL A 82 3.29 -0.51 2.29
C VAL A 82 2.15 -0.34 1.30
N GLY A 83 2.11 0.81 0.61
CA GLY A 83 1.21 1.06 -0.51
C GLY A 83 1.72 0.39 -1.77
N LEU A 84 0.92 -0.48 -2.37
CA LEU A 84 1.24 -1.20 -3.60
C LEU A 84 0.32 -0.79 -4.73
N CYS A 85 0.89 -0.62 -5.92
CA CYS A 85 0.15 -0.42 -7.16
C CYS A 85 0.41 -1.56 -8.13
N GLU A 86 -0.54 -1.79 -9.04
CA GLU A 86 -0.51 -2.87 -10.04
C GLU A 86 -0.53 -4.26 -9.42
N VAL A 87 -1.40 -4.45 -8.46
CA VAL A 87 -1.79 -5.75 -7.91
C VAL A 87 -3.13 -6.17 -8.51
N GLU A 88 -3.31 -7.44 -8.82
CA GLU A 88 -4.49 -7.91 -9.53
C GLU A 88 -5.71 -8.07 -8.62
N ASN A 89 -5.60 -8.91 -7.59
CA ASN A 89 -6.75 -9.34 -6.81
C ASN A 89 -6.38 -9.81 -5.39
N ASP A 90 -7.38 -10.26 -4.63
CA ASP A 90 -7.17 -10.83 -3.29
C ASP A 90 -6.28 -12.07 -3.29
N ASN A 91 -6.31 -12.89 -4.35
CA ASN A 91 -5.49 -14.09 -4.41
C ASN A 91 -3.99 -13.73 -4.39
N VAL A 92 -3.56 -12.78 -5.23
CA VAL A 92 -2.16 -12.36 -5.25
C VAL A 92 -1.73 -11.71 -3.93
N MET A 93 -2.62 -10.96 -3.27
CA MET A 93 -2.33 -10.35 -1.97
C MET A 93 -2.26 -11.39 -0.85
N ARG A 94 -3.14 -12.38 -0.87
CA ARG A 94 -3.09 -13.54 0.04
C ARG A 94 -1.79 -14.33 -0.16
N ASP A 95 -1.42 -14.59 -1.41
CA ASP A 95 -0.21 -15.35 -1.74
C ASP A 95 1.04 -14.58 -1.33
N LEU A 96 1.06 -13.26 -1.54
CA LEU A 96 2.15 -12.40 -1.08
C LEU A 96 2.30 -12.42 0.45
N THR A 97 1.18 -12.35 1.18
CA THR A 97 1.24 -12.23 2.65
C THR A 97 1.34 -13.56 3.39
N ARG A 98 0.89 -14.68 2.79
CA ARG A 98 0.82 -15.98 3.47
C ARG A 98 1.76 -17.04 2.89
N TYR A 99 2.11 -16.94 1.60
CA TYR A 99 2.87 -17.97 0.89
C TYR A 99 4.20 -17.46 0.32
N SER A 100 4.58 -16.21 0.61
CA SER A 100 5.90 -15.65 0.38
C SER A 100 6.67 -15.49 1.68
N PRO A 101 7.96 -15.09 1.64
CA PRO A 101 8.72 -14.77 2.86
C PRO A 101 8.08 -13.70 3.77
N LEU A 102 7.15 -12.88 3.28
CA LEU A 102 6.42 -11.91 4.11
C LEU A 102 5.51 -12.53 5.17
N LYS A 103 5.20 -13.83 5.08
CA LYS A 103 4.37 -14.51 6.07
C LYS A 103 4.93 -14.38 7.50
N GLU A 104 6.25 -14.37 7.65
CA GLU A 104 6.93 -14.25 8.93
C GLU A 104 6.82 -12.84 9.53
N GLN A 105 6.46 -11.84 8.72
CA GLN A 105 6.30 -10.45 9.15
C GLN A 105 4.86 -10.10 9.53
N GLY A 106 3.92 -11.02 9.36
CA GLY A 106 2.54 -10.90 9.86
C GLY A 106 1.69 -9.81 9.24
N TYR A 107 2.03 -9.33 8.03
CA TYR A 107 1.24 -8.32 7.35
C TYR A 107 -0.22 -8.72 7.14
N ARG A 108 -1.12 -7.74 7.30
CA ARG A 108 -2.47 -7.75 6.79
C ARG A 108 -2.57 -6.83 5.58
N TYR A 109 -3.64 -6.93 4.81
CA TYR A 109 -3.84 -6.07 3.65
C TYR A 109 -5.30 -5.65 3.48
N VAL A 110 -5.49 -4.58 2.74
CA VAL A 110 -6.73 -4.16 2.09
C VAL A 110 -6.42 -3.83 0.63
N ILE A 111 -7.37 -4.08 -0.26
CA ILE A 111 -7.23 -3.89 -1.71
C ILE A 111 -8.51 -3.28 -2.28
N THR A 112 -8.42 -2.52 -3.37
CA THR A 112 -9.58 -2.09 -4.16
C THR A 112 -10.02 -3.20 -5.12
N HIS A 113 -11.24 -3.06 -5.65
CA HIS A 113 -11.78 -3.87 -6.75
C HIS A 113 -12.33 -2.91 -7.79
N SER A 114 -11.41 -2.32 -8.55
CA SER A 114 -11.73 -1.25 -9.49
C SER A 114 -12.20 -1.78 -10.85
N PRO A 115 -12.92 -0.96 -11.61
CA PRO A 115 -13.38 -1.34 -12.94
C PRO A 115 -12.28 -1.23 -14.01
N ASP A 116 -10.99 -1.14 -13.64
CA ASP A 116 -9.88 -1.12 -14.61
C ASP A 116 -9.94 -2.36 -15.51
N GLU A 117 -9.88 -2.13 -16.83
CA GLU A 117 -10.06 -3.19 -17.83
C GLU A 117 -8.95 -4.26 -17.77
N ARG A 118 -7.75 -3.90 -17.35
CA ARG A 118 -6.62 -4.84 -17.21
C ARG A 118 -6.71 -5.69 -15.95
N GLY A 119 -7.55 -5.29 -14.99
CA GLY A 119 -7.65 -5.98 -13.72
C GLY A 119 -6.54 -5.62 -12.71
N ILE A 120 -5.98 -4.41 -12.78
CA ILE A 120 -5.01 -3.96 -11.78
C ILE A 120 -5.64 -3.00 -10.77
N ASP A 121 -5.23 -3.15 -9.54
CA ASP A 121 -5.73 -2.43 -8.38
C ASP A 121 -4.61 -1.82 -7.55
N VAL A 122 -4.98 -1.17 -6.46
CA VAL A 122 -4.08 -0.67 -5.43
C VAL A 122 -4.38 -1.35 -4.10
N ALA A 123 -3.34 -1.59 -3.31
CA ALA A 123 -3.46 -2.24 -2.02
C ALA A 123 -2.61 -1.53 -0.95
N LEU A 124 -2.97 -1.74 0.31
CA LEU A 124 -2.17 -1.34 1.46
C LEU A 124 -1.88 -2.58 2.32
N LEU A 125 -0.59 -2.90 2.49
CA LEU A 125 -0.15 -3.81 3.55
C LEU A 125 0.05 -3.01 4.83
N TYR A 126 -0.26 -3.60 5.98
CA TYR A 126 -0.07 -2.94 7.27
C TYR A 126 0.30 -3.92 8.38
N GLN A 127 1.11 -3.44 9.34
CA GLN A 127 1.46 -4.15 10.56
C GLN A 127 0.38 -3.90 11.63
N ARG A 128 -0.34 -4.95 12.01
CA ARG A 128 -1.54 -4.88 12.86
C ARG A 128 -1.26 -4.39 14.29
N ASP A 129 -0.08 -4.65 14.81
CA ASP A 129 0.38 -4.24 16.14
C ASP A 129 0.75 -2.74 16.21
N ARG A 130 1.00 -2.13 15.05
CA ARG A 130 1.43 -0.72 14.95
C ARG A 130 0.43 0.19 14.24
N PHE A 131 -0.51 -0.40 13.49
CA PHE A 131 -1.58 0.30 12.79
C PHE A 131 -2.88 -0.52 12.90
N LYS A 132 -3.80 -0.07 13.75
CA LYS A 132 -5.12 -0.70 13.91
C LYS A 132 -6.07 -0.18 12.86
N LEU A 133 -6.39 -1.02 11.86
CA LEU A 133 -7.38 -0.68 10.84
C LEU A 133 -8.74 -0.39 11.49
N LEU A 134 -9.31 0.77 11.20
CA LEU A 134 -10.66 1.18 11.59
C LEU A 134 -11.66 1.00 10.45
N SER A 135 -11.30 1.51 9.27
CA SER A 135 -12.15 1.43 8.08
C SER A 135 -11.31 1.53 6.80
N HIS A 136 -11.85 1.02 5.72
CA HIS A 136 -11.32 1.27 4.38
C HIS A 136 -12.45 1.37 3.37
N ARG A 137 -12.21 2.05 2.25
CA ARG A 137 -13.15 2.16 1.15
C ARG A 137 -12.43 2.37 -0.18
N SER A 138 -13.01 1.83 -1.23
CA SER A 138 -12.68 2.11 -2.62
C SER A 138 -13.45 3.34 -3.06
N ILE A 139 -12.77 4.36 -3.58
CA ILE A 139 -13.39 5.60 -4.03
C ILE A 139 -13.23 5.67 -5.55
N PRO A 140 -14.33 5.57 -6.30
CA PRO A 140 -14.28 5.66 -7.76
C PRO A 140 -13.69 6.99 -8.23
N THR A 141 -12.76 6.92 -9.17
CA THR A 141 -12.17 8.10 -9.82
C THR A 141 -13.04 8.66 -10.94
N GLY A 142 -14.04 7.88 -11.38
CA GLY A 142 -14.92 8.23 -12.49
C GLY A 142 -14.36 7.80 -13.85
N THR A 143 -15.15 8.04 -14.88
CA THR A 143 -14.76 7.80 -16.28
C THR A 143 -14.48 9.13 -16.98
N PHE A 144 -13.44 9.17 -17.79
CA PHE A 144 -13.09 10.35 -18.57
C PHE A 144 -13.60 10.22 -20.00
N ARG A 145 -14.36 11.24 -20.47
CA ARG A 145 -14.75 11.33 -21.89
C ARG A 145 -13.63 11.99 -22.70
N PRO A 146 -13.38 11.62 -23.98
CA PRO A 146 -14.22 10.79 -24.85
C PRO A 146 -13.97 9.27 -24.75
N GLN A 147 -12.88 8.82 -24.11
CA GLN A 147 -12.48 7.41 -24.14
C GLN A 147 -13.34 6.51 -23.25
N ASN A 148 -14.14 7.07 -22.36
CA ASN A 148 -15.01 6.39 -21.38
C ASN A 148 -14.34 5.17 -20.67
N ARG A 149 -13.01 5.23 -20.53
CA ARG A 149 -12.24 4.16 -19.92
C ARG A 149 -12.25 4.29 -18.40
N PRO A 150 -12.74 3.31 -17.68
CA PRO A 150 -12.60 3.28 -16.24
C PRO A 150 -11.12 3.12 -15.86
N THR A 151 -10.76 3.65 -14.71
CA THR A 151 -9.41 3.48 -14.15
C THR A 151 -9.50 3.01 -12.70
N ARG A 152 -8.33 2.82 -12.07
CA ARG A 152 -8.22 2.36 -10.69
C ARG A 152 -8.88 3.32 -9.74
N ASP A 153 -9.55 2.77 -8.75
CA ASP A 153 -10.10 3.51 -7.64
C ASP A 153 -9.00 4.03 -6.70
N ILE A 154 -9.32 5.02 -5.90
CA ILE A 154 -8.48 5.47 -4.79
C ILE A 154 -8.81 4.61 -3.58
N LEU A 155 -7.82 3.94 -3.00
CA LEU A 155 -7.99 3.26 -1.72
C LEU A 155 -7.81 4.27 -0.59
N HIS A 156 -8.86 4.51 0.18
CA HIS A 156 -8.80 5.26 1.42
C HIS A 156 -8.84 4.30 2.60
N VAL A 157 -7.87 4.42 3.48
CA VAL A 157 -7.76 3.61 4.70
C VAL A 157 -7.64 4.55 5.89
N CYS A 158 -8.42 4.29 6.95
CA CYS A 158 -8.31 4.99 8.22
C CYS A 158 -7.94 3.99 9.32
N GLY A 159 -6.98 4.33 10.14
CA GLY A 159 -6.56 3.51 11.28
C GLY A 159 -6.01 4.32 12.43
N LEU A 160 -5.76 3.64 13.55
CA LEU A 160 -5.13 4.21 14.74
C LEU A 160 -3.67 3.80 14.83
N LEU A 161 -2.84 4.77 15.16
CA LEU A 161 -1.44 4.57 15.56
C LEU A 161 -1.35 4.08 17.01
N ALA A 162 -0.19 3.57 17.42
CA ALA A 162 0.07 3.19 18.80
C ALA A 162 -0.03 4.39 19.78
N THR A 163 0.10 5.63 19.29
CA THR A 163 -0.09 6.86 20.06
C THR A 163 -1.56 7.15 20.39
N GLY A 164 -2.50 6.48 19.73
CA GLY A 164 -3.94 6.77 19.80
C GLY A 164 -4.42 7.76 18.74
N ASP A 165 -3.52 8.36 17.97
CA ASP A 165 -3.87 9.26 16.88
C ASP A 165 -4.44 8.51 15.69
N SER A 166 -5.41 9.13 15.00
CA SER A 166 -5.92 8.60 13.74
C SER A 166 -5.03 9.00 12.56
N LEU A 167 -4.79 8.05 11.66
CA LEU A 167 -4.08 8.28 10.42
C LEU A 167 -4.95 7.86 9.24
N ASP A 168 -5.16 8.77 8.30
CA ASP A 168 -5.77 8.49 7.01
C ASP A 168 -4.68 8.24 5.95
N VAL A 169 -4.85 7.21 5.13
CA VAL A 169 -3.92 6.84 4.04
C VAL A 169 -4.69 6.75 2.75
N LEU A 170 -4.23 7.47 1.72
CA LEU A 170 -4.74 7.33 0.36
C LEU A 170 -3.69 6.62 -0.49
N VAL A 171 -4.02 5.44 -1.03
CA VAL A 171 -3.18 4.76 -2.03
C VAL A 171 -3.76 4.99 -3.40
N VAL A 172 -2.94 5.55 -4.30
CA VAL A 172 -3.38 6.03 -5.61
C VAL A 172 -2.41 5.61 -6.70
N HIS A 173 -2.97 5.14 -7.81
CA HIS A 173 -2.22 4.86 -9.03
C HIS A 173 -2.78 5.69 -10.19
N LEU A 174 -2.11 6.78 -10.52
CA LEU A 174 -2.55 7.70 -11.59
C LEU A 174 -2.51 7.03 -12.97
N PRO A 175 -3.32 7.53 -13.93
CA PRO A 175 -3.24 7.11 -15.33
C PRO A 175 -1.84 7.32 -15.90
N SER A 176 -1.36 6.29 -16.62
CA SER A 176 -0.04 6.29 -17.26
C SER A 176 0.09 7.36 -18.35
N ARG A 177 1.32 7.76 -18.66
CA ARG A 177 1.68 8.63 -19.79
C ARG A 177 1.92 7.85 -21.10
N SER A 178 1.66 6.56 -21.14
CA SER A 178 1.94 5.69 -22.30
C SER A 178 1.28 6.17 -23.61
N SER A 179 0.09 6.80 -23.52
CA SER A 179 -0.58 7.42 -24.69
C SER A 179 -0.08 8.84 -25.02
N GLY A 180 0.99 9.28 -24.38
CA GLY A 180 1.53 10.64 -24.50
C GLY A 180 1.13 11.55 -23.32
N ALA A 181 2.06 12.40 -22.90
CA ALA A 181 1.88 13.26 -21.72
C ALA A 181 0.67 14.20 -21.87
N LYS A 182 0.53 14.85 -23.02
CA LYS A 182 -0.58 15.79 -23.31
C LYS A 182 -1.94 15.09 -23.40
N VAL A 183 -1.98 13.90 -24.00
CA VAL A 183 -3.23 13.12 -24.16
C VAL A 183 -3.76 12.63 -22.82
N SER A 184 -2.89 12.22 -21.93
CA SER A 184 -3.26 11.68 -20.61
C SER A 184 -3.40 12.76 -19.52
N GLU A 185 -2.96 14.00 -19.77
CA GLU A 185 -2.97 15.08 -18.78
C GLU A 185 -4.37 15.41 -18.24
N PRO A 186 -5.41 15.63 -19.08
CA PRO A 186 -6.74 15.94 -18.57
C PRO A 186 -7.27 14.84 -17.63
N TYR A 187 -6.93 13.59 -17.93
CA TYR A 187 -7.33 12.45 -17.13
C TYR A 187 -6.61 12.41 -15.77
N ARG A 188 -5.31 12.68 -15.77
CA ARG A 188 -4.54 12.82 -14.52
C ARG A 188 -5.03 13.99 -13.68
N MET A 189 -5.37 15.12 -14.31
CA MET A 189 -5.91 16.30 -13.63
C MET A 189 -7.26 16.01 -12.96
N LEU A 190 -8.13 15.23 -13.63
CA LEU A 190 -9.40 14.80 -13.03
C LEU A 190 -9.17 14.00 -11.75
N VAL A 191 -8.27 12.99 -11.82
CA VAL A 191 -7.96 12.15 -10.66
C VAL A 191 -7.28 12.98 -9.56
N ALA A 192 -6.36 13.88 -9.91
CA ALA A 192 -5.71 14.78 -8.96
C ALA A 192 -6.71 15.71 -8.26
N GLY A 193 -7.69 16.25 -8.99
CA GLY A 193 -8.79 17.03 -8.44
C GLY A 193 -9.63 16.24 -7.44
N LYS A 194 -9.89 14.97 -7.75
CA LYS A 194 -10.60 14.07 -6.82
C LYS A 194 -9.79 13.81 -5.55
N ILE A 195 -8.49 13.52 -5.68
CA ILE A 195 -7.57 13.34 -4.55
C ILE A 195 -7.57 14.58 -3.66
N ARG A 196 -7.44 15.76 -4.26
CA ARG A 196 -7.48 17.04 -3.55
C ARG A 196 -8.77 17.21 -2.76
N SER A 197 -9.93 16.98 -3.40
CA SER A 197 -11.24 17.08 -2.71
C SER A 197 -11.34 16.14 -1.52
N ILE A 198 -10.83 14.90 -1.63
CA ILE A 198 -10.80 13.96 -0.52
C ILE A 198 -9.87 14.46 0.59
N ALA A 199 -8.67 14.88 0.24
CA ALA A 199 -7.67 15.39 1.20
C ALA A 199 -8.19 16.63 1.94
N ASP A 200 -8.75 17.62 1.23
CA ASP A 200 -9.34 18.84 1.81
C ASP A 200 -10.47 18.48 2.79
N SER A 201 -11.33 17.52 2.43
CA SER A 201 -12.39 17.03 3.30
C SER A 201 -11.84 16.38 4.58
N LEU A 202 -10.83 15.52 4.47
CA LEU A 202 -10.20 14.86 5.64
C LEU A 202 -9.51 15.88 6.54
N LEU A 203 -8.78 16.83 5.97
CA LEU A 203 -8.05 17.86 6.71
C LEU A 203 -8.99 18.83 7.44
N THR A 204 -10.22 19.03 6.94
CA THR A 204 -11.20 19.93 7.57
C THR A 204 -12.11 19.23 8.57
N THR A 205 -12.37 17.93 8.40
CA THR A 205 -13.33 17.19 9.25
C THR A 205 -12.69 16.45 10.42
N ARG A 206 -11.37 16.15 10.35
CA ARG A 206 -10.67 15.51 11.44
C ARG A 206 -10.23 16.51 12.49
N LEU A 207 -10.33 16.16 13.76
CA LEU A 207 -9.89 17.01 14.86
C LEU A 207 -8.37 17.22 14.86
N HIS A 208 -7.62 16.14 14.61
CA HIS A 208 -6.16 16.13 14.47
C HIS A 208 -5.81 15.41 13.16
N PRO A 209 -5.87 16.10 12.02
CA PRO A 209 -5.72 15.46 10.72
C PRO A 209 -4.28 15.00 10.49
N GLN A 210 -4.10 13.70 10.25
CA GLN A 210 -2.87 13.10 9.76
C GLN A 210 -3.19 12.35 8.49
N LEU A 211 -2.55 12.73 7.39
CA LEU A 211 -2.82 12.16 6.07
C LEU A 211 -1.52 11.76 5.38
N ILE A 212 -1.46 10.53 4.90
CA ILE A 212 -0.42 10.06 3.98
C ILE A 212 -1.04 9.87 2.61
N LEU A 213 -0.44 10.49 1.60
CA LEU A 213 -0.75 10.26 0.20
C LEU A 213 0.34 9.38 -0.42
N SER A 214 0.02 8.10 -0.61
CA SER A 214 0.86 7.12 -1.31
C SER A 214 0.53 7.22 -2.80
N LEU A 215 1.35 7.96 -3.53
CA LEU A 215 1.16 8.26 -4.95
C LEU A 215 2.33 7.73 -5.76
N ILE A 216 2.03 6.87 -6.73
CA ILE A 216 3.00 6.48 -7.76
C ILE A 216 2.70 7.22 -9.04
N HIS A 217 3.69 7.94 -9.51
CA HIS A 217 3.68 8.67 -10.75
C HIS A 217 4.66 8.00 -11.72
N ILE A 218 4.14 7.53 -12.86
CA ILE A 218 4.91 6.95 -13.95
C ILE A 218 5.06 7.98 -15.08
#